data_60ec438d0ac4994c32989f7c350da8ca
#
_entry.id   60ec438d0ac4994c32989f7c350da8ca
#
_cell.length_a   1.000
_cell.length_b   1.000
_cell.length_c   1.000
_cell.angle_alpha   90.00
_cell.angle_beta   90.00
_cell.angle_gamma   90.00
#
_symmetry.space_group_name_H-M   'P 1'
#
loop_
_entity.id
_entity.type
_entity.pdbx_description
1 polymer ?
#
loop_
_entity_poly.entity_id
_entity_poly.type
_entity_poly.pdbx_seq_one_letter_code
_entity_poly.pdbx_strand_id
1 'polypeptide(L)'
;MALQVTCAWFLMVQPCLAQNELWVLNETPPSLGRIDLTSFNYEELLSFDNVSYATDLEIQGDMAVVVLENRVVKVDLTTGEMLADVELLGAQEAALLEDGTVVVTRGGLDADWQPLDLTSFLVWLDGADLALEGELLPTEGPTLPSQEVMVVDGKVYIAVNNGWAWGQEVGRVGCWNLEEGTYEEWDLGEGAENPVALHVLDGDLFTVNNGDWSSTSVTRASLADLSSSETVALEGVSVGCNASAFVETKLAVQISGENGLRLLDGPSMIWEEGAVLNADAPSAYSLITHPTYGWTCAGVTDYVTFGEIQIRTAEGELLSTVPVGVSPGSLAWRSSEVSNLEAVALPATITGVEGEWDGLGREAGNVIPGMPALRIVRTANGQVQKTIQVPN
;
A
#
# COMPACT_ATOMS: atom_id res chain seq x y z
N MET A 1 -23.56 -51.53 30.34
CA MET A 1 -24.01 -50.56 29.28
C MET A 1 -23.38 -49.23 29.65
N ALA A 2 -22.21 -48.92 29.10
CA ALA A 2 -21.44 -47.71 29.37
C ALA A 2 -21.69 -46.73 28.23
N LEU A 3 -22.22 -45.55 28.57
CA LEU A 3 -22.49 -44.47 27.65
C LEU A 3 -21.16 -43.72 27.43
N GLN A 4 -20.55 -43.87 26.27
CA GLN A 4 -19.45 -43.02 25.85
C GLN A 4 -20.02 -41.70 25.32
N VAL A 5 -19.76 -40.61 26.04
CA VAL A 5 -20.02 -39.24 25.56
C VAL A 5 -18.80 -38.81 24.78
N THR A 6 -18.91 -38.74 23.46
CA THR A 6 -17.90 -38.19 22.58
C THR A 6 -18.10 -36.67 22.53
N CYS A 7 -17.23 -35.90 23.20
CA CYS A 7 -17.13 -34.46 23.02
C CYS A 7 -16.49 -34.18 21.63
N ALA A 8 -17.29 -33.76 20.69
CA ALA A 8 -16.79 -33.18 19.44
C ALA A 8 -16.33 -31.72 19.72
N TRP A 9 -15.02 -31.50 19.68
CA TRP A 9 -14.46 -30.16 19.64
C TRP A 9 -14.67 -29.57 18.24
N PHE A 10 -15.61 -28.65 18.14
CA PHE A 10 -15.69 -27.76 16.97
C PHE A 10 -14.49 -26.81 17.02
N LEU A 11 -13.46 -27.07 16.26
CA LEU A 11 -12.50 -26.05 15.87
C LEU A 11 -13.26 -25.06 14.96
N MET A 12 -13.75 -23.99 15.54
CA MET A 12 -14.10 -22.81 14.74
C MET A 12 -12.78 -22.32 14.13
N VAL A 13 -12.60 -22.59 12.85
CA VAL A 13 -11.65 -21.83 12.03
C VAL A 13 -12.24 -20.42 12.00
N GLN A 14 -11.73 -19.53 12.84
CA GLN A 14 -12.00 -18.11 12.67
C GLN A 14 -11.49 -17.75 11.29
N PRO A 15 -12.32 -17.16 10.41
CA PRO A 15 -11.81 -16.58 9.19
C PRO A 15 -10.75 -15.56 9.59
N CYS A 16 -9.69 -15.49 8.81
CA CYS A 16 -8.59 -14.55 8.99
C CYS A 16 -9.17 -13.13 8.99
N LEU A 17 -9.39 -12.56 10.17
CA LEU A 17 -10.04 -11.25 10.36
C LEU A 17 -9.13 -10.08 9.99
N ALA A 18 -7.89 -10.35 9.63
CA ALA A 18 -6.83 -9.36 9.54
C ALA A 18 -6.88 -8.44 8.31
N GLN A 19 -7.75 -8.70 7.32
CA GLN A 19 -7.91 -7.83 6.14
C GLN A 19 -9.21 -7.01 6.17
N ASN A 20 -9.89 -6.94 7.29
CA ASN A 20 -11.15 -6.18 7.40
C ASN A 20 -10.98 -4.80 8.03
N GLU A 21 -9.74 -4.35 8.24
CA GLU A 21 -9.45 -3.04 8.82
C GLU A 21 -8.65 -2.20 7.81
N LEU A 22 -9.24 -1.07 7.42
CA LEU A 22 -8.54 -0.01 6.71
C LEU A 22 -8.04 1.01 7.72
N TRP A 23 -6.75 1.21 7.76
CA TRP A 23 -6.13 2.23 8.60
C TRP A 23 -6.02 3.54 7.84
N VAL A 24 -6.28 4.63 8.54
CA VAL A 24 -6.37 5.98 7.99
C VAL A 24 -5.49 6.90 8.80
N LEU A 25 -4.52 7.52 8.16
CA LEU A 25 -3.74 8.60 8.71
C LEU A 25 -4.32 9.93 8.21
N ASN A 26 -4.85 10.71 9.14
CA ASN A 26 -5.31 12.07 8.87
C ASN A 26 -4.13 13.02 9.08
N GLU A 27 -3.98 13.99 8.19
CA GLU A 27 -2.77 14.83 8.19
C GLU A 27 -2.84 16.01 9.17
N THR A 28 -4.00 16.66 9.33
CA THR A 28 -4.06 17.95 10.03
C THR A 28 -5.36 18.15 10.82
N PRO A 29 -5.38 18.08 12.17
CA PRO A 29 -4.27 17.63 13.00
C PRO A 29 -3.98 16.15 12.79
N PRO A 30 -2.71 15.72 12.89
CA PRO A 30 -2.34 14.35 12.64
C PRO A 30 -3.03 13.39 13.61
N SER A 31 -3.70 12.38 13.07
CA SER A 31 -4.30 11.32 13.86
C SER A 31 -4.38 10.01 13.08
N LEU A 32 -4.24 8.91 13.79
CA LEU A 32 -4.35 7.55 13.27
C LEU A 32 -5.65 6.92 13.72
N GLY A 33 -6.39 6.36 12.81
CA GLY A 33 -7.63 5.63 13.11
C GLY A 33 -7.84 4.46 12.16
N ARG A 34 -8.92 3.73 12.39
CA ARG A 34 -9.27 2.57 11.58
C ARG A 34 -10.75 2.57 11.19
N ILE A 35 -11.02 1.96 10.06
CA ILE A 35 -12.38 1.64 9.59
C ILE A 35 -12.53 0.12 9.59
N ASP A 36 -13.52 -0.39 10.33
CA ASP A 36 -13.96 -1.77 10.24
C ASP A 36 -14.82 -1.93 8.97
N LEU A 37 -14.36 -2.69 8.00
CA LEU A 37 -15.08 -2.90 6.73
C LEU A 37 -16.35 -3.74 6.84
N THR A 38 -16.60 -4.37 7.99
CA THR A 38 -17.84 -5.10 8.23
C THR A 38 -18.97 -4.16 8.65
N SER A 39 -18.65 -3.17 9.47
CA SER A 39 -19.62 -2.21 10.02
C SER A 39 -19.54 -0.84 9.38
N PHE A 40 -18.46 -0.54 8.64
CA PHE A 40 -18.09 0.77 8.11
C PHE A 40 -18.03 1.88 9.18
N ASN A 41 -17.62 1.50 10.40
CA ASN A 41 -17.40 2.45 11.48
C ASN A 41 -15.94 2.87 11.54
N TYR A 42 -15.71 4.17 11.69
CA TYR A 42 -14.41 4.76 11.98
C TYR A 42 -14.19 4.87 13.48
N GLU A 43 -12.99 4.54 13.94
CA GLU A 43 -12.53 4.74 15.31
C GLU A 43 -11.14 5.40 15.26
N GLU A 44 -11.01 6.59 15.83
CA GLU A 44 -9.70 7.21 16.06
C GLU A 44 -8.98 6.50 17.20
N LEU A 45 -7.77 6.04 16.93
CA LEU A 45 -6.95 5.31 17.90
C LEU A 45 -6.00 6.25 18.65
N LEU A 46 -5.36 7.16 17.93
CA LEU A 46 -4.28 8.01 18.46
C LEU A 46 -4.24 9.36 17.74
N SER A 47 -4.02 10.43 18.49
CA SER A 47 -3.69 11.76 17.96
C SER A 47 -2.25 12.10 18.27
N PHE A 48 -1.57 12.79 17.36
CA PHE A 48 -0.18 13.17 17.51
C PHE A 48 -0.06 14.67 17.86
N ASP A 49 0.47 14.95 19.03
CA ASP A 49 0.62 16.33 19.51
C ASP A 49 1.94 16.98 19.03
N ASN A 50 1.91 18.31 18.90
CA ASN A 50 3.07 19.14 18.57
C ASN A 50 3.72 18.85 17.21
N VAL A 51 2.95 18.40 16.25
CA VAL A 51 3.33 18.24 14.84
C VAL A 51 2.28 18.91 13.96
N SER A 52 2.69 19.45 12.81
CA SER A 52 1.81 20.21 11.94
C SER A 52 1.06 19.31 10.95
N TYR A 53 1.71 18.26 10.47
CA TYR A 53 1.15 17.34 9.48
C TYR A 53 1.78 15.95 9.57
N ALA A 54 1.11 14.99 8.95
CA ALA A 54 1.60 13.63 8.72
C ALA A 54 1.80 13.41 7.21
N THR A 55 2.72 12.53 6.84
CA THR A 55 3.04 12.25 5.43
C THR A 55 2.78 10.82 5.03
N ASP A 56 3.08 9.83 5.91
CA ASP A 56 3.01 8.43 5.51
C ASP A 56 2.67 7.47 6.64
N LEU A 57 2.10 6.32 6.27
CA LEU A 57 1.66 5.23 7.15
C LEU A 57 2.02 3.88 6.57
N GLU A 58 2.93 3.19 7.25
CA GLU A 58 3.30 1.81 6.93
C GLU A 58 2.87 0.85 8.03
N ILE A 59 2.34 -0.32 7.66
CA ILE A 59 1.83 -1.32 8.61
C ILE A 59 2.43 -2.70 8.34
N GLN A 60 2.96 -3.30 9.41
CA GLN A 60 3.39 -4.69 9.41
C GLN A 60 2.84 -5.41 10.65
N GLY A 61 1.93 -6.36 10.44
CA GLY A 61 1.26 -7.07 11.55
C GLY A 61 0.47 -6.13 12.45
N ASP A 62 0.84 -6.08 13.73
CA ASP A 62 0.21 -5.24 14.75
C ASP A 62 0.95 -3.90 14.96
N MET A 63 1.91 -3.60 14.11
CA MET A 63 2.75 -2.41 14.23
C MET A 63 2.51 -1.46 13.08
N ALA A 64 2.43 -0.17 13.38
CA ALA A 64 2.48 0.91 12.41
C ALA A 64 3.75 1.74 12.58
N VAL A 65 4.28 2.20 11.47
CA VAL A 65 5.23 3.31 11.40
C VAL A 65 4.52 4.49 10.77
N VAL A 66 4.54 5.62 11.45
CA VAL A 66 3.89 6.86 11.01
C VAL A 66 5.00 7.90 10.79
N VAL A 67 5.05 8.45 9.60
CA VAL A 67 5.93 9.57 9.28
C VAL A 67 5.17 10.88 9.50
N LEU A 68 5.72 11.71 10.35
CA LEU A 68 5.19 13.03 10.70
C LEU A 68 6.19 14.11 10.26
N GLU A 69 5.81 15.36 10.35
CA GLU A 69 6.74 16.48 10.13
C GLU A 69 8.01 16.30 10.96
N ASN A 70 9.14 15.97 10.29
CA ASN A 70 10.45 15.79 10.92
C ASN A 70 10.50 14.74 12.06
N ARG A 71 9.61 13.76 12.05
CA ARG A 71 9.55 12.68 13.05
C ARG A 71 9.11 11.38 12.44
N VAL A 72 9.59 10.28 13.01
CA VAL A 72 9.09 8.93 12.74
C VAL A 72 8.63 8.33 14.06
N VAL A 73 7.42 7.77 14.07
CA VAL A 73 6.78 7.22 15.27
C VAL A 73 6.38 5.77 15.01
N LYS A 74 6.62 4.91 15.99
CA LYS A 74 6.16 3.52 15.98
C LYS A 74 4.99 3.35 16.94
N VAL A 75 3.91 2.73 16.47
CA VAL A 75 2.65 2.56 17.21
C VAL A 75 2.26 1.09 17.26
N ASP A 76 1.84 0.60 18.42
CA ASP A 76 1.13 -0.68 18.58
C ASP A 76 -0.35 -0.46 18.22
N LEU A 77 -0.79 -1.08 17.14
CA LEU A 77 -2.16 -0.94 16.64
C LEU A 77 -3.23 -1.63 17.51
N THR A 78 -2.80 -2.51 18.41
CA THR A 78 -3.71 -3.21 19.32
C THR A 78 -4.05 -2.36 20.54
N THR A 79 -3.05 -1.62 21.03
CA THR A 79 -3.18 -0.82 22.26
C THR A 79 -3.30 0.68 22.00
N GLY A 80 -2.85 1.16 20.83
CA GLY A 80 -2.72 2.59 20.52
C GLY A 80 -1.53 3.25 21.23
N GLU A 81 -0.59 2.46 21.76
CA GLU A 81 0.58 2.98 22.47
C GLU A 81 1.68 3.36 21.48
N MET A 82 2.24 4.55 21.63
CA MET A 82 3.49 4.92 20.95
C MET A 82 4.65 4.17 21.61
N LEU A 83 5.31 3.31 20.84
CA LEU A 83 6.42 2.48 21.34
C LEU A 83 7.78 3.14 21.17
N ALA A 84 7.93 3.94 20.12
CA ALA A 84 9.15 4.69 19.83
C ALA A 84 8.80 5.98 19.08
N ASP A 85 9.67 6.98 19.17
CA ASP A 85 9.51 8.31 18.59
C ASP A 85 10.89 8.92 18.40
N VAL A 86 11.25 9.27 17.17
CA VAL A 86 12.55 9.83 16.82
C VAL A 86 12.40 11.08 15.95
N GLU A 87 13.17 12.12 16.24
CA GLU A 87 13.30 13.27 15.36
C GLU A 87 14.16 12.92 14.14
N LEU A 88 13.62 13.14 12.95
CA LEU A 88 14.29 12.90 11.68
C LEU A 88 13.94 14.01 10.68
N LEU A 89 14.83 14.98 10.56
CA LEU A 89 14.64 16.13 9.69
C LEU A 89 14.41 15.69 8.23
N GLY A 90 13.34 16.17 7.63
CA GLY A 90 13.01 15.94 6.23
C GLY A 90 12.46 14.54 5.93
N ALA A 91 12.00 13.78 6.94
CA ALA A 91 11.32 12.50 6.71
C ALA A 91 10.11 12.70 5.78
N GLN A 92 10.00 11.84 4.76
CA GLN A 92 8.92 11.89 3.77
C GLN A 92 8.06 10.63 3.83
N GLU A 93 8.60 9.51 3.43
CA GLU A 93 7.91 8.24 3.37
C GLU A 93 8.78 7.12 3.93
N ALA A 94 8.15 6.06 4.39
CA ALA A 94 8.81 4.92 5.00
C ALA A 94 8.46 3.62 4.29
N ALA A 95 9.33 2.63 4.42
CA ALA A 95 9.05 1.25 4.06
C ALA A 95 9.59 0.31 5.13
N LEU A 96 8.87 -0.76 5.41
CA LEU A 96 9.24 -1.77 6.40
C LEU A 96 9.93 -2.96 5.74
N LEU A 97 11.11 -3.33 6.23
CA LEU A 97 11.77 -4.57 5.85
C LEU A 97 11.19 -5.75 6.63
N GLU A 98 11.44 -6.97 6.15
CA GLU A 98 10.95 -8.20 6.81
C GLU A 98 11.42 -8.35 8.26
N ASP A 99 12.62 -7.87 8.59
CA ASP A 99 13.19 -7.91 9.95
C ASP A 99 12.69 -6.78 10.85
N GLY A 100 11.85 -5.89 10.32
CA GLY A 100 11.29 -4.74 11.02
C GLY A 100 12.10 -3.46 10.89
N THR A 101 13.27 -3.48 10.25
CA THR A 101 14.04 -2.25 9.93
C THR A 101 13.14 -1.27 9.14
N VAL A 102 13.21 0.00 9.50
CA VAL A 102 12.43 1.07 8.85
C VAL A 102 13.34 1.87 7.93
N VAL A 103 13.09 1.83 6.64
CA VAL A 103 13.78 2.66 5.65
C VAL A 103 12.98 3.93 5.45
N VAL A 104 13.63 5.11 5.46
CA VAL A 104 12.94 6.41 5.35
C VAL A 104 13.62 7.27 4.30
N THR A 105 12.82 7.77 3.35
CA THR A 105 13.25 8.79 2.38
C THR A 105 13.23 10.17 3.00
N ARG A 106 14.08 11.04 2.45
CA ARG A 106 14.24 12.41 2.99
C ARG A 106 14.25 13.46 1.90
N GLY A 107 13.57 14.56 2.19
CA GLY A 107 13.46 15.76 1.38
C GLY A 107 12.71 16.84 2.13
N GLY A 108 12.28 17.89 1.45
CA GLY A 108 11.42 18.91 2.04
C GLY A 108 11.95 20.33 1.90
N LEU A 109 11.22 21.25 2.47
CA LEU A 109 11.49 22.69 2.46
C LEU A 109 11.77 23.18 3.90
N ASP A 110 12.62 24.18 4.03
CA ASP A 110 12.82 24.92 5.28
C ASP A 110 11.74 26.00 5.47
N ALA A 111 11.84 26.77 6.55
CA ALA A 111 10.91 27.85 6.88
C ALA A 111 10.93 29.00 5.85
N ASP A 112 11.96 29.13 5.04
CA ASP A 112 12.12 30.11 3.96
C ASP A 112 11.74 29.54 2.59
N TRP A 113 11.10 28.37 2.55
CA TRP A 113 10.68 27.64 1.36
C TRP A 113 11.84 27.27 0.43
N GLN A 114 13.03 27.02 1.01
CA GLN A 114 14.16 26.48 0.28
C GLN A 114 14.31 24.99 0.54
N PRO A 115 14.81 24.21 -0.43
CA PRO A 115 15.12 22.79 -0.19
C PRO A 115 16.02 22.62 1.03
N LEU A 116 15.69 21.64 1.87
CA LEU A 116 16.50 21.31 3.06
C LEU A 116 17.92 20.91 2.66
N ASP A 117 18.91 21.43 3.38
CA ASP A 117 20.33 21.03 3.25
C ASP A 117 20.56 19.72 4.03
N LEU A 118 20.32 18.59 3.37
CA LEU A 118 20.45 17.25 3.95
C LEU A 118 21.72 16.57 3.47
N THR A 119 22.38 15.82 4.37
CA THR A 119 23.59 15.04 4.06
C THR A 119 23.30 13.75 3.28
N SER A 120 22.08 13.21 3.47
CA SER A 120 21.62 11.99 2.82
C SER A 120 20.10 12.06 2.56
N PHE A 121 19.63 11.30 1.59
CA PHE A 121 18.22 11.26 1.19
C PHE A 121 17.56 9.92 1.47
N LEU A 122 18.31 8.97 2.05
CA LEU A 122 17.82 7.68 2.51
C LEU A 122 18.55 7.31 3.81
N VAL A 123 17.78 6.95 4.82
CA VAL A 123 18.27 6.45 6.10
C VAL A 123 17.54 5.16 6.47
N TRP A 124 18.09 4.39 7.42
CA TRP A 124 17.35 3.30 8.03
C TRP A 124 17.49 3.33 9.55
N LEU A 125 16.40 2.92 10.19
CA LEU A 125 16.20 2.96 11.62
C LEU A 125 16.02 1.55 12.16
N ASP A 126 16.47 1.27 13.35
CA ASP A 126 16.22 0.02 14.07
C ASP A 126 14.71 -0.21 14.25
N GLY A 127 14.26 -1.42 13.95
CA GLY A 127 12.85 -1.75 14.03
C GLY A 127 12.27 -1.82 15.44
N ALA A 128 13.08 -1.89 16.48
CA ALA A 128 12.61 -1.97 17.86
C ALA A 128 12.39 -0.58 18.48
N ASP A 129 13.38 0.32 18.36
CA ASP A 129 13.40 1.59 19.06
C ASP A 129 13.55 2.83 18.15
N LEU A 130 13.58 2.63 16.82
CA LEU A 130 13.79 3.65 15.79
C LEU A 130 15.13 4.39 15.90
N ALA A 131 16.14 3.81 16.56
CA ALA A 131 17.46 4.38 16.56
C ALA A 131 18.02 4.42 15.13
N LEU A 132 18.69 5.53 14.77
CA LEU A 132 19.34 5.66 13.46
C LEU A 132 20.48 4.63 13.36
N GLU A 133 20.37 3.67 12.46
CA GLU A 133 21.39 2.64 12.21
C GLU A 133 22.36 3.02 11.10
N GLY A 134 21.86 3.78 10.10
CA GLY A 134 22.72 4.22 9.02
C GLY A 134 22.02 5.10 8.00
N GLU A 135 22.81 5.52 7.01
CA GLU A 135 22.36 6.35 5.90
C GLU A 135 23.15 6.02 4.62
N LEU A 136 22.53 6.20 3.47
CA LEU A 136 23.23 6.21 2.19
C LEU A 136 23.54 7.64 1.78
N LEU A 137 24.84 7.95 1.71
CA LEU A 137 25.30 9.25 1.21
C LEU A 137 25.06 9.36 -0.30
N PRO A 138 24.97 10.58 -0.87
CA PRO A 138 24.74 10.77 -2.32
C PRO A 138 25.77 10.13 -3.25
N THR A 139 26.90 9.68 -2.74
CA THR A 139 27.93 8.93 -3.48
C THR A 139 27.67 7.42 -3.53
N GLU A 140 26.78 6.92 -2.67
CA GLU A 140 26.45 5.49 -2.49
C GLU A 140 24.96 5.24 -2.38
N GLY A 141 24.13 6.27 -2.56
CA GLY A 141 22.68 6.28 -2.40
C GLY A 141 21.99 7.30 -3.30
N PRO A 142 20.75 7.66 -3.00
CA PRO A 142 20.01 8.65 -3.77
C PRO A 142 20.80 9.94 -3.91
N THR A 143 20.96 10.40 -5.16
CA THR A 143 21.79 11.57 -5.47
C THR A 143 21.09 12.89 -5.17
N LEU A 144 19.77 12.88 -5.00
CA LEU A 144 18.88 14.02 -4.77
C LEU A 144 17.76 13.65 -3.79
N PRO A 145 17.05 14.65 -3.24
CA PRO A 145 15.87 14.43 -2.42
C PRO A 145 14.88 13.44 -3.03
N SER A 146 14.37 12.56 -2.17
CA SER A 146 13.56 11.40 -2.56
C SER A 146 12.24 11.40 -1.82
N GLN A 147 11.20 10.86 -2.43
CA GLN A 147 9.86 10.80 -1.88
C GLN A 147 9.44 9.34 -1.67
N GLU A 148 8.64 8.77 -2.57
CA GLU A 148 8.10 7.42 -2.44
C GLU A 148 9.18 6.35 -2.28
N VAL A 149 8.92 5.35 -1.45
CA VAL A 149 9.80 4.20 -1.22
C VAL A 149 8.97 2.93 -1.07
N MET A 150 9.44 1.84 -1.67
CA MET A 150 8.81 0.53 -1.53
C MET A 150 9.83 -0.60 -1.45
N VAL A 151 9.43 -1.72 -0.84
CA VAL A 151 10.26 -2.93 -0.75
C VAL A 151 9.67 -4.04 -1.60
N VAL A 152 10.46 -4.61 -2.50
CA VAL A 152 10.07 -5.74 -3.35
C VAL A 152 11.22 -6.73 -3.43
N ASP A 153 10.99 -7.99 -3.08
CA ASP A 153 11.95 -9.10 -3.23
C ASP A 153 13.36 -8.77 -2.67
N GLY A 154 13.41 -8.20 -1.45
CA GLY A 154 14.68 -7.87 -0.78
C GLY A 154 15.43 -6.68 -1.38
N LYS A 155 14.76 -5.86 -2.18
CA LYS A 155 15.27 -4.60 -2.72
C LYS A 155 14.39 -3.44 -2.32
N VAL A 156 15.00 -2.29 -2.07
CA VAL A 156 14.32 -1.02 -1.79
C VAL A 156 14.35 -0.17 -3.05
N TYR A 157 13.17 0.15 -3.57
CA TYR A 157 12.99 1.04 -4.72
C TYR A 157 12.59 2.43 -4.23
N ILE A 158 13.20 3.47 -4.79
CA ILE A 158 13.09 4.84 -4.31
C ILE A 158 12.79 5.76 -5.48
N ALA A 159 11.75 6.59 -5.37
CA ALA A 159 11.49 7.68 -6.29
C ALA A 159 12.42 8.87 -5.97
N VAL A 160 13.41 9.09 -6.82
CA VAL A 160 14.36 10.21 -6.72
C VAL A 160 13.88 11.31 -7.65
N ASN A 161 13.22 12.33 -7.08
CA ASN A 161 12.46 13.30 -7.85
C ASN A 161 12.94 14.75 -7.73
N ASN A 162 13.68 15.11 -6.67
CA ASN A 162 14.05 16.49 -6.38
C ASN A 162 12.85 17.47 -6.37
N GLY A 163 11.68 16.98 -5.96
CA GLY A 163 10.39 17.65 -6.12
C GLY A 163 10.24 18.98 -5.35
N TRP A 164 11.17 19.26 -4.43
CA TRP A 164 11.19 20.51 -3.66
C TRP A 164 12.08 21.60 -4.29
N ALA A 165 12.82 21.30 -5.35
CA ALA A 165 13.62 22.25 -6.11
C ALA A 165 12.92 22.60 -7.44
N TRP A 166 11.92 23.46 -7.38
CA TRP A 166 11.05 23.80 -8.51
C TRP A 166 11.79 24.19 -9.77
N GLY A 167 11.45 23.54 -10.88
CA GLY A 167 12.12 23.68 -12.16
C GLY A 167 13.44 22.94 -12.25
N GLN A 168 13.75 22.08 -11.28
CA GLN A 168 14.92 21.20 -11.25
C GLN A 168 14.52 19.76 -10.89
N GLU A 169 13.27 19.44 -11.08
CA GLU A 169 12.73 18.09 -10.90
C GLU A 169 13.45 17.10 -11.81
N VAL A 170 13.67 15.90 -11.33
CA VAL A 170 14.28 14.81 -12.10
C VAL A 170 13.37 13.59 -12.10
N GLY A 171 13.55 12.72 -13.08
CA GLY A 171 12.84 11.45 -13.19
C GLY A 171 13.79 10.28 -13.01
N ARG A 172 13.98 9.80 -11.76
CA ARG A 172 14.86 8.67 -11.49
C ARG A 172 14.24 7.68 -10.52
N VAL A 173 14.69 6.43 -10.63
CA VAL A 173 14.43 5.38 -9.66
C VAL A 173 15.76 4.86 -9.12
N GLY A 174 15.92 4.91 -7.82
CA GLY A 174 16.98 4.23 -7.10
C GLY A 174 16.57 2.81 -6.72
N CYS A 175 17.53 1.90 -6.65
CA CYS A 175 17.35 0.55 -6.13
C CYS A 175 18.51 0.20 -5.20
N TRP A 176 18.21 -0.02 -3.94
CA TRP A 176 19.15 -0.53 -2.95
C TRP A 176 18.94 -2.05 -2.79
N ASN A 177 19.90 -2.84 -3.26
CA ASN A 177 19.91 -4.28 -3.07
C ASN A 177 20.44 -4.60 -1.66
N LEU A 178 19.58 -5.08 -0.79
CA LEU A 178 19.89 -5.33 0.61
C LEU A 178 20.86 -6.49 0.81
N GLU A 179 20.81 -7.53 -0.05
CA GLU A 179 21.69 -8.69 0.02
C GLU A 179 23.14 -8.33 -0.35
N GLU A 180 23.31 -7.52 -1.39
CA GLU A 180 24.63 -7.12 -1.91
C GLU A 180 25.15 -5.84 -1.25
N GLY A 181 24.28 -5.07 -0.60
CA GLY A 181 24.60 -3.75 -0.06
C GLY A 181 24.94 -2.72 -1.13
N THR A 182 24.45 -2.91 -2.36
CA THR A 182 24.74 -2.03 -3.52
C THR A 182 23.55 -1.15 -3.83
N TYR A 183 23.81 0.08 -4.28
CA TYR A 183 22.81 1.02 -4.76
C TYR A 183 23.09 1.38 -6.22
N GLU A 184 22.04 1.40 -7.02
CA GLU A 184 22.07 1.87 -8.40
C GLU A 184 20.90 2.83 -8.64
N GLU A 185 21.07 3.79 -9.57
CA GLU A 185 20.05 4.79 -9.90
C GLU A 185 19.93 4.91 -11.42
N TRP A 186 18.70 4.85 -11.92
CA TRP A 186 18.40 4.92 -13.35
C TRP A 186 17.56 6.15 -13.66
N ASP A 187 17.95 6.83 -14.75
CA ASP A 187 17.16 7.89 -15.34
C ASP A 187 16.00 7.27 -16.12
N LEU A 188 14.79 7.72 -15.86
CA LEU A 188 13.56 7.20 -16.48
C LEU A 188 13.32 7.79 -17.88
N GLY A 189 14.12 8.78 -18.30
CA GLY A 189 14.05 9.43 -19.61
C GLY A 189 13.11 10.63 -19.66
N GLU A 190 12.96 11.18 -20.86
CA GLU A 190 12.18 12.37 -21.13
C GLU A 190 10.68 12.19 -20.79
N GLY A 191 10.11 13.14 -20.09
CA GLY A 191 8.71 13.17 -19.68
C GLY A 191 8.40 12.37 -18.42
N ALA A 192 9.42 11.81 -17.74
CA ALA A 192 9.26 11.04 -16.50
C ALA A 192 9.70 11.83 -15.26
N GLU A 193 9.76 13.14 -15.35
CA GLU A 193 10.19 14.00 -14.25
C GLU A 193 9.21 13.94 -13.08
N ASN A 194 9.75 14.08 -11.86
CA ASN A 194 9.02 14.15 -10.61
C ASN A 194 8.14 12.90 -10.33
N PRO A 195 8.73 11.68 -10.24
CA PRO A 195 8.01 10.50 -9.80
C PRO A 195 7.57 10.68 -8.35
N VAL A 196 6.26 10.57 -8.10
CA VAL A 196 5.62 10.80 -6.80
C VAL A 196 4.91 9.58 -6.24
N ALA A 197 4.77 8.52 -7.03
CA ALA A 197 4.26 7.24 -6.56
C ALA A 197 4.94 6.09 -7.30
N LEU A 198 5.11 4.97 -6.59
CA LEU A 198 5.65 3.71 -7.09
C LEU A 198 4.61 2.61 -6.96
N HIS A 199 4.45 1.81 -8.00
CA HIS A 199 3.58 0.63 -8.00
C HIS A 199 4.25 -0.53 -8.69
N VAL A 200 3.86 -1.76 -8.36
CA VAL A 200 4.35 -2.97 -9.01
C VAL A 200 3.19 -3.80 -9.54
N LEU A 201 3.33 -4.25 -10.78
CA LEU A 201 2.40 -5.19 -11.40
C LEU A 201 3.20 -6.18 -12.28
N ASP A 202 3.01 -7.49 -12.05
CA ASP A 202 3.56 -8.58 -12.87
C ASP A 202 5.07 -8.50 -13.15
N GLY A 203 5.86 -7.99 -12.18
CA GLY A 203 7.31 -7.85 -12.30
C GLY A 203 7.78 -6.57 -12.98
N ASP A 204 6.90 -5.67 -13.28
CA ASP A 204 7.20 -4.32 -13.74
C ASP A 204 6.96 -3.29 -12.64
N LEU A 205 7.84 -2.31 -12.56
CA LEU A 205 7.71 -1.11 -11.74
C LEU A 205 7.03 -0.01 -12.56
N PHE A 206 6.06 0.64 -11.95
CA PHE A 206 5.38 1.80 -12.52
C PHE A 206 5.63 3.01 -11.64
N THR A 207 5.96 4.14 -12.24
CA THR A 207 6.00 5.43 -11.55
C THR A 207 4.89 6.32 -12.07
N VAL A 208 4.22 7.05 -11.16
CA VAL A 208 3.35 8.17 -11.53
C VAL A 208 4.16 9.45 -11.38
N ASN A 209 4.27 10.20 -12.45
CA ASN A 209 5.15 11.37 -12.52
C ASN A 209 4.33 12.65 -12.63
N ASN A 210 4.66 13.63 -11.81
CA ASN A 210 3.94 14.91 -11.72
C ASN A 210 4.61 16.04 -12.54
N GLY A 211 5.64 15.70 -13.30
CA GLY A 211 6.37 16.63 -14.17
C GLY A 211 6.78 17.90 -13.43
N ASP A 212 6.51 19.02 -14.04
CA ASP A 212 6.69 20.37 -13.47
C ASP A 212 5.41 20.87 -12.75
N TRP A 213 4.59 19.98 -12.20
CA TRP A 213 3.28 20.24 -11.58
C TRP A 213 2.19 20.70 -12.58
N SER A 214 2.45 20.63 -13.87
CA SER A 214 1.49 20.98 -14.93
C SER A 214 1.21 19.84 -15.92
N SER A 215 1.95 18.74 -15.80
CA SER A 215 1.84 17.56 -16.65
C SER A 215 1.82 16.28 -15.81
N THR A 216 1.29 15.22 -16.37
CA THR A 216 1.25 13.88 -15.75
C THR A 216 1.75 12.87 -16.75
N SER A 217 2.55 11.94 -16.29
CA SER A 217 2.92 10.76 -17.06
C SER A 217 2.98 9.52 -16.17
N VAL A 218 2.99 8.36 -16.79
CA VAL A 218 3.31 7.09 -16.13
C VAL A 218 4.46 6.47 -16.87
N THR A 219 5.47 6.02 -16.13
CA THR A 219 6.60 5.28 -16.67
C THR A 219 6.57 3.85 -16.18
N ARG A 220 6.80 2.89 -17.07
CA ARG A 220 6.98 1.48 -16.75
C ARG A 220 8.42 1.06 -17.03
N ALA A 221 9.01 0.31 -16.10
CA ALA A 221 10.32 -0.36 -16.28
C ALA A 221 10.26 -1.75 -15.65
N SER A 222 10.99 -2.72 -16.22
CA SER A 222 11.04 -4.06 -15.63
C SER A 222 11.88 -4.06 -14.34
N LEU A 223 11.39 -4.70 -13.27
CA LEU A 223 12.19 -4.91 -12.05
C LEU A 223 13.46 -5.74 -12.28
N ALA A 224 13.51 -6.52 -13.37
CA ALA A 224 14.70 -7.26 -13.75
C ALA A 224 15.75 -6.40 -14.45
N ASP A 225 15.34 -5.30 -15.11
CA ASP A 225 16.23 -4.37 -15.83
C ASP A 225 15.59 -2.98 -15.93
N LEU A 226 15.91 -2.11 -14.99
CA LEU A 226 15.41 -0.74 -14.94
C LEU A 226 16.07 0.19 -15.97
N SER A 227 17.07 -0.27 -16.71
CA SER A 227 17.76 0.54 -17.73
C SER A 227 16.91 0.83 -18.98
N SER A 228 15.79 0.12 -19.13
CA SER A 228 14.84 0.31 -20.23
C SER A 228 13.46 0.63 -19.69
N SER A 229 12.97 1.82 -20.00
CA SER A 229 11.67 2.33 -19.56
C SER A 229 10.80 2.78 -20.73
N GLU A 230 9.48 2.79 -20.51
CA GLU A 230 8.48 3.31 -21.42
C GLU A 230 7.62 4.32 -20.69
N THR A 231 7.51 5.54 -21.20
CA THR A 231 6.74 6.64 -20.61
C THR A 231 5.57 7.03 -21.50
N VAL A 232 4.39 7.18 -20.90
CA VAL A 232 3.19 7.68 -21.58
C VAL A 232 2.63 8.87 -20.83
N ALA A 233 2.51 9.99 -21.53
CA ALA A 233 2.02 11.24 -20.97
C ALA A 233 0.48 11.32 -21.01
N LEU A 234 -0.08 12.09 -20.10
CA LEU A 234 -1.44 12.63 -20.14
C LEU A 234 -1.32 14.15 -20.16
N GLU A 235 -1.38 14.70 -21.36
CA GLU A 235 -1.05 16.08 -21.62
C GLU A 235 -2.01 17.10 -20.98
N GLY A 236 -1.44 18.19 -20.45
CA GLY A 236 -2.20 19.35 -19.98
C GLY A 236 -2.92 19.15 -18.64
N VAL A 237 -2.60 18.13 -17.90
CA VAL A 237 -3.20 17.82 -16.59
C VAL A 237 -2.12 17.43 -15.58
N SER A 238 -2.36 17.69 -14.31
CA SER A 238 -1.47 17.35 -13.22
C SER A 238 -2.11 16.31 -12.31
N VAL A 239 -1.36 15.34 -11.85
CA VAL A 239 -1.79 14.37 -10.83
C VAL A 239 -1.97 15.02 -9.45
N GLY A 240 -1.35 16.16 -9.20
CA GLY A 240 -1.48 16.87 -7.93
C GLY A 240 -0.89 16.11 -6.75
N CYS A 241 -1.74 15.70 -5.79
CA CYS A 241 -1.33 15.02 -4.56
C CYS A 241 -1.22 13.49 -4.70
N ASN A 242 -1.02 12.97 -5.91
CA ASN A 242 -0.61 11.58 -6.25
C ASN A 242 -1.50 10.41 -5.84
N ALA A 243 -2.79 10.61 -5.61
CA ALA A 243 -3.68 9.47 -5.36
C ALA A 243 -3.73 8.53 -6.58
N SER A 244 -3.10 7.39 -6.47
CA SER A 244 -3.07 6.36 -7.51
C SER A 244 -3.02 4.96 -6.91
N ALA A 245 -3.61 3.98 -7.60
CA ALA A 245 -3.56 2.58 -7.19
C ALA A 245 -3.91 1.66 -8.36
N PHE A 246 -3.40 0.44 -8.36
CA PHE A 246 -3.87 -0.57 -9.30
C PHE A 246 -5.24 -1.11 -8.91
N VAL A 247 -6.16 -1.14 -9.86
CA VAL A 247 -7.43 -1.86 -9.81
C VAL A 247 -7.33 -2.95 -10.86
N GLU A 248 -7.12 -4.19 -10.43
CA GLU A 248 -6.71 -5.31 -11.29
C GLU A 248 -5.43 -4.98 -12.07
N THR A 249 -5.47 -4.90 -13.39
CA THR A 249 -4.33 -4.56 -14.26
C THR A 249 -4.30 -3.09 -14.68
N LYS A 250 -5.25 -2.28 -14.21
CA LYS A 250 -5.37 -0.87 -14.59
C LYS A 250 -4.86 0.03 -13.47
N LEU A 251 -3.95 0.93 -13.80
CA LEU A 251 -3.53 1.97 -12.88
C LEU A 251 -4.59 3.09 -12.91
N ALA A 252 -5.30 3.22 -11.79
CA ALA A 252 -6.24 4.30 -11.56
C ALA A 252 -5.47 5.50 -11.00
N VAL A 253 -5.60 6.66 -11.62
CA VAL A 253 -4.86 7.88 -11.27
C VAL A 253 -5.85 9.03 -11.10
N GLN A 254 -5.76 9.73 -9.98
CA GLN A 254 -6.50 10.95 -9.74
C GLN A 254 -5.84 12.13 -10.49
N ILE A 255 -6.60 12.83 -11.29
CA ILE A 255 -6.17 14.09 -11.88
C ILE A 255 -6.69 15.24 -11.01
N SER A 256 -5.82 16.18 -10.70
CA SER A 256 -6.13 17.33 -9.85
C SER A 256 -7.33 18.11 -10.37
N GLY A 257 -8.35 18.28 -9.53
CA GLY A 257 -9.57 18.99 -9.85
C GLY A 257 -10.58 18.27 -10.75
N GLU A 258 -10.29 17.01 -11.16
CA GLU A 258 -11.26 16.17 -11.87
C GLU A 258 -12.04 15.28 -10.88
N ASN A 259 -13.28 14.94 -11.24
CA ASN A 259 -14.05 13.91 -10.56
C ASN A 259 -13.70 12.54 -11.13
N GLY A 260 -13.61 11.55 -10.26
CA GLY A 260 -13.28 10.19 -10.63
C GLY A 260 -11.82 10.00 -11.06
N LEU A 261 -11.46 8.80 -11.45
CA LEU A 261 -10.09 8.36 -11.69
C LEU A 261 -9.87 8.06 -13.18
N ARG A 262 -8.78 8.57 -13.75
CA ARG A 262 -8.34 8.18 -15.09
C ARG A 262 -7.69 6.80 -15.03
N LEU A 263 -7.86 6.00 -16.07
CA LEU A 263 -7.36 4.62 -16.13
C LEU A 263 -6.28 4.48 -17.20
N LEU A 264 -5.15 3.90 -16.80
CA LEU A 264 -4.09 3.42 -17.68
C LEU A 264 -4.12 1.89 -17.68
N ASP A 265 -4.23 1.25 -18.82
CA ASP A 265 -4.02 -0.19 -18.94
C ASP A 265 -2.51 -0.48 -18.75
N GLY A 266 -2.16 -1.11 -17.63
CA GLY A 266 -0.76 -1.33 -17.25
C GLY A 266 0.04 -2.14 -18.28
N PRO A 267 -0.47 -3.30 -18.75
CA PRO A 267 0.26 -4.12 -19.74
C PRO A 267 0.50 -3.43 -21.08
N SER A 268 -0.42 -2.64 -21.59
CA SER A 268 -0.28 -1.98 -22.89
C SER A 268 0.24 -0.55 -22.82
N MET A 269 0.32 0.04 -21.62
CA MET A 269 0.69 1.44 -21.42
C MET A 269 -0.18 2.42 -22.21
N ILE A 270 -1.49 2.17 -22.26
CA ILE A 270 -2.44 3.01 -23.02
C ILE A 270 -3.46 3.61 -22.05
N TRP A 271 -3.59 4.94 -22.06
CA TRP A 271 -4.68 5.62 -21.37
C TRP A 271 -6.02 5.24 -21.99
N GLU A 272 -6.97 4.80 -21.18
CA GLU A 272 -8.33 4.48 -21.64
C GLU A 272 -9.09 5.77 -21.97
N GLU A 273 -9.34 6.02 -23.24
CA GLU A 273 -10.01 7.23 -23.70
C GLU A 273 -11.48 7.28 -23.21
N GLY A 274 -11.80 8.34 -22.45
CA GLY A 274 -13.15 8.55 -21.90
C GLY A 274 -13.57 7.59 -20.79
N ALA A 275 -12.72 6.65 -20.38
CA ALA A 275 -12.99 5.80 -19.24
C ALA A 275 -12.60 6.51 -17.93
N VAL A 276 -13.56 6.71 -17.05
CA VAL A 276 -13.37 7.30 -15.73
C VAL A 276 -13.97 6.36 -14.69
N LEU A 277 -13.14 5.74 -13.87
CA LEU A 277 -13.61 4.96 -12.73
C LEU A 277 -14.14 5.91 -11.66
N ASN A 278 -15.27 5.56 -11.04
CA ASN A 278 -15.89 6.39 -10.01
C ASN A 278 -16.25 7.82 -10.49
N ALA A 279 -16.76 7.96 -11.71
CA ALA A 279 -17.01 9.26 -12.36
C ALA A 279 -17.91 10.23 -11.58
N ASP A 280 -18.71 9.73 -10.61
CA ASP A 280 -19.55 10.50 -9.70
C ASP A 280 -18.84 10.86 -8.38
N ALA A 281 -17.63 10.31 -8.14
CA ALA A 281 -16.86 10.57 -6.94
C ALA A 281 -16.16 11.94 -7.00
N PRO A 282 -16.05 12.65 -5.86
CA PRO A 282 -15.16 13.81 -5.76
C PRO A 282 -13.70 13.41 -6.01
N SER A 283 -12.84 14.42 -6.18
CA SER A 283 -11.40 14.21 -6.31
C SER A 283 -10.84 13.45 -5.09
N ALA A 284 -10.13 12.38 -5.35
CA ALA A 284 -9.45 11.61 -4.31
C ALA A 284 -8.16 12.30 -3.88
N TYR A 285 -7.92 12.36 -2.59
CA TYR A 285 -6.67 12.84 -1.99
C TYR A 285 -5.69 11.71 -1.71
N SER A 286 -6.20 10.57 -1.27
CA SER A 286 -5.48 9.30 -1.14
C SER A 286 -6.29 8.17 -1.76
N LEU A 287 -5.62 7.11 -2.18
CA LEU A 287 -6.26 5.98 -2.84
C LEU A 287 -5.53 4.68 -2.53
N ILE A 288 -6.27 3.66 -2.14
CA ILE A 288 -5.76 2.30 -1.98
C ILE A 288 -6.78 1.29 -2.48
N THR A 289 -6.30 0.16 -2.98
CA THR A 289 -7.16 -0.95 -3.43
C THR A 289 -7.10 -2.10 -2.44
N HIS A 290 -8.26 -2.66 -2.09
CA HIS A 290 -8.32 -3.83 -1.21
C HIS A 290 -7.77 -5.06 -1.93
N PRO A 291 -6.75 -5.74 -1.37
CA PRO A 291 -6.00 -6.79 -2.09
C PRO A 291 -6.83 -8.03 -2.44
N THR A 292 -7.93 -8.27 -1.71
CA THR A 292 -8.79 -9.45 -1.94
C THR A 292 -10.06 -9.12 -2.70
N TYR A 293 -10.71 -8.00 -2.39
CA TYR A 293 -12.02 -7.65 -2.97
C TYR A 293 -11.92 -6.74 -4.19
N GLY A 294 -10.74 -6.15 -4.45
CA GLY A 294 -10.56 -5.15 -5.50
C GLY A 294 -11.32 -3.84 -5.23
N TRP A 295 -11.86 -3.65 -4.02
CA TRP A 295 -12.54 -2.40 -3.66
C TRP A 295 -11.55 -1.25 -3.67
N THR A 296 -11.99 -0.10 -4.16
CA THR A 296 -11.23 1.14 -4.03
C THR A 296 -11.67 1.89 -2.78
N CYS A 297 -10.70 2.35 -1.99
CA CYS A 297 -10.90 3.22 -0.84
C CYS A 297 -10.20 4.54 -1.13
N ALA A 298 -10.96 5.62 -1.22
CA ALA A 298 -10.48 6.95 -1.58
C ALA A 298 -10.71 7.94 -0.44
N GLY A 299 -9.65 8.59 0.01
CA GLY A 299 -9.74 9.72 0.91
C GLY A 299 -10.20 10.97 0.17
N VAL A 300 -11.20 11.66 0.70
CA VAL A 300 -11.75 12.90 0.14
C VAL A 300 -11.67 14.00 1.18
N THR A 301 -11.20 15.16 0.79
CA THR A 301 -11.01 16.30 1.69
C THR A 301 -11.22 17.64 1.00
N ASP A 302 -11.61 18.65 1.81
CA ASP A 302 -11.56 20.07 1.46
C ASP A 302 -10.37 20.79 2.17
N TYR A 303 -9.51 20.02 2.86
CA TYR A 303 -8.37 20.47 3.66
C TYR A 303 -8.71 21.32 4.89
N VAL A 304 -9.98 21.51 5.21
CA VAL A 304 -10.43 22.42 6.28
C VAL A 304 -11.37 21.73 7.26
N THR A 305 -12.29 20.91 6.73
CA THR A 305 -13.27 20.20 7.55
C THR A 305 -12.95 18.70 7.62
N PHE A 306 -13.68 17.96 8.42
CA PHE A 306 -13.57 16.51 8.44
C PHE A 306 -13.72 15.94 7.03
N GLY A 307 -12.78 15.06 6.67
CA GLY A 307 -12.80 14.32 5.43
C GLY A 307 -13.66 13.07 5.52
N GLU A 308 -13.64 12.31 4.46
CA GLU A 308 -14.34 11.04 4.37
C GLU A 308 -13.54 10.00 3.58
N ILE A 309 -13.77 8.74 3.85
CA ILE A 309 -13.31 7.63 3.00
C ILE A 309 -14.51 7.12 2.21
N GLN A 310 -14.44 7.20 0.89
CA GLN A 310 -15.39 6.56 0.00
C GLN A 310 -14.89 5.15 -0.37
N ILE A 311 -15.70 4.15 -0.05
CA ILE A 311 -15.42 2.74 -0.32
C ILE A 311 -16.32 2.30 -1.46
N ARG A 312 -15.73 1.82 -2.55
CA ARG A 312 -16.44 1.41 -3.77
C ARG A 312 -16.02 0.02 -4.22
N THR A 313 -16.90 -0.70 -4.91
CA THR A 313 -16.54 -1.96 -5.56
C THR A 313 -15.52 -1.74 -6.69
N ALA A 314 -14.95 -2.82 -7.22
CA ALA A 314 -14.07 -2.77 -8.39
C ALA A 314 -14.76 -2.16 -9.63
N GLU A 315 -16.09 -2.30 -9.73
CA GLU A 315 -16.91 -1.73 -10.80
C GLU A 315 -17.31 -0.26 -10.54
N GLY A 316 -16.92 0.30 -9.37
CA GLY A 316 -17.15 1.70 -9.01
C GLY A 316 -18.45 1.97 -8.25
N GLU A 317 -19.22 0.96 -7.86
CA GLU A 317 -20.43 1.16 -7.04
C GLU A 317 -20.07 1.61 -5.62
N LEU A 318 -20.69 2.69 -5.14
CA LEU A 318 -20.47 3.19 -3.77
C LEU A 318 -21.06 2.22 -2.74
N LEU A 319 -20.20 1.64 -1.92
CA LEU A 319 -20.60 0.78 -0.80
C LEU A 319 -20.85 1.59 0.47
N SER A 320 -19.96 2.53 0.77
CA SER A 320 -20.06 3.35 1.98
C SER A 320 -19.29 4.65 1.82
N THR A 321 -19.71 5.66 2.59
CA THR A 321 -18.97 6.88 2.87
C THR A 321 -18.79 6.99 4.37
N VAL A 322 -17.54 7.00 4.83
CA VAL A 322 -17.19 6.97 6.25
C VAL A 322 -16.51 8.27 6.63
N PRO A 323 -17.11 9.11 7.49
CA PRO A 323 -16.46 10.31 7.99
C PRO A 323 -15.21 9.96 8.82
N VAL A 324 -14.12 10.70 8.59
CA VAL A 324 -12.83 10.53 9.28
C VAL A 324 -12.25 11.88 9.71
N GLY A 325 -10.98 11.98 10.07
CA GLY A 325 -10.33 13.25 10.38
C GLY A 325 -10.14 14.15 9.16
N VAL A 326 -9.41 15.25 9.33
CA VAL A 326 -9.13 16.20 8.25
C VAL A 326 -7.99 15.69 7.39
N SER A 327 -8.14 15.76 6.08
CA SER A 327 -7.14 15.33 5.09
C SER A 327 -6.64 13.90 5.32
N PRO A 328 -7.48 12.88 5.06
CA PRO A 328 -7.06 11.47 5.11
C PRO A 328 -6.05 11.20 3.98
N GLY A 329 -4.75 11.42 4.26
CA GLY A 329 -3.68 11.47 3.26
C GLY A 329 -3.00 10.15 3.01
N SER A 330 -2.87 9.27 4.02
CA SER A 330 -2.29 7.95 3.83
C SER A 330 -3.22 6.86 4.33
N LEU A 331 -3.28 5.77 3.57
CA LEU A 331 -4.16 4.62 3.80
C LEU A 331 -3.35 3.33 3.76
N ALA A 332 -3.56 2.45 4.73
CA ALA A 332 -2.86 1.18 4.77
C ALA A 332 -3.78 0.02 5.16
N TRP A 333 -3.50 -1.15 4.61
CA TRP A 333 -4.11 -2.40 5.05
C TRP A 333 -3.27 -3.03 6.15
N ARG A 334 -3.91 -3.45 7.22
CA ARG A 334 -3.23 -4.32 8.18
C ARG A 334 -3.03 -5.67 7.51
N SER A 335 -1.80 -5.95 7.04
CA SER A 335 -1.44 -7.27 6.60
C SER A 335 -1.40 -8.16 7.83
N SER A 336 -2.30 -9.16 7.91
CA SER A 336 -1.97 -10.28 8.77
C SER A 336 -0.70 -10.88 8.20
N GLU A 337 0.40 -10.81 8.94
CA GLU A 337 1.35 -11.90 8.76
C GLU A 337 0.53 -13.18 8.84
N VAL A 338 0.45 -13.90 7.74
CA VAL A 338 0.26 -15.34 7.84
C VAL A 338 1.56 -15.77 8.51
N SER A 339 1.58 -15.63 9.86
CA SER A 339 2.58 -16.33 10.66
C SER A 339 2.57 -17.70 10.07
N ASN A 340 3.68 -18.12 9.47
CA ASN A 340 3.87 -19.47 8.96
C ASN A 340 3.17 -20.38 9.94
N LEU A 341 1.91 -20.74 9.64
CA LEU A 341 1.29 -21.87 10.29
C LEU A 341 2.32 -22.93 9.95
N GLU A 342 3.24 -23.19 10.89
CA GLU A 342 4.02 -24.41 10.91
C GLU A 342 3.00 -25.44 10.49
N ALA A 343 3.21 -26.01 9.29
CA ALA A 343 2.30 -27.02 8.78
C ALA A 343 2.16 -28.00 9.94
N VAL A 344 1.08 -27.84 10.72
CA VAL A 344 0.76 -28.78 11.77
C VAL A 344 0.66 -30.05 10.98
N ALA A 345 1.68 -30.89 11.13
CA ALA A 345 1.74 -32.18 10.49
C ALA A 345 0.45 -32.88 10.90
N LEU A 346 -0.55 -32.80 10.04
CA LEU A 346 -1.79 -33.54 10.21
C LEU A 346 -1.34 -34.99 10.39
N PRO A 347 -1.76 -35.67 11.48
CA PRO A 347 -1.36 -37.03 11.71
C PRO A 347 -1.61 -37.83 10.43
N ALA A 348 -0.62 -38.57 9.98
CA ALA A 348 -0.53 -39.24 8.70
C ALA A 348 -1.55 -40.37 8.49
N THR A 349 -2.76 -40.27 9.02
CA THR A 349 -3.79 -41.31 8.89
C THR A 349 -5.21 -40.72 8.82
N ILE A 350 -5.50 -40.05 7.70
CA ILE A 350 -6.89 -39.97 7.24
C ILE A 350 -6.92 -40.65 5.86
N THR A 351 -7.13 -41.94 5.84
CA THR A 351 -7.43 -42.70 4.65
C THR A 351 -8.93 -42.58 4.38
N GLY A 352 -9.29 -41.93 3.25
CA GLY A 352 -10.58 -42.10 2.62
C GLY A 352 -11.65 -41.09 3.00
N VAL A 353 -11.48 -39.81 2.65
CA VAL A 353 -12.63 -38.91 2.48
C VAL A 353 -12.45 -38.20 1.14
N GLU A 354 -13.19 -38.64 0.13
CA GLU A 354 -13.47 -37.85 -1.05
C GLU A 354 -14.76 -37.05 -0.77
N GLY A 355 -14.68 -35.71 -0.82
CA GLY A 355 -15.84 -34.84 -0.61
C GLY A 355 -15.65 -33.50 -1.34
N GLU A 356 -16.74 -32.92 -1.76
CA GLU A 356 -16.79 -31.52 -2.22
C GLU A 356 -17.40 -30.67 -1.10
N TRP A 357 -16.78 -29.52 -0.81
CA TRP A 357 -17.25 -28.58 0.20
C TRP A 357 -17.43 -27.18 -0.42
N ASP A 358 -18.41 -26.44 0.08
CA ASP A 358 -18.58 -25.03 -0.28
C ASP A 358 -17.52 -24.15 0.40
N GLY A 359 -17.45 -22.87 0.02
CA GLY A 359 -16.52 -21.89 0.61
C GLY A 359 -16.67 -21.67 2.12
N LEU A 360 -17.69 -22.28 2.75
CA LEU A 360 -17.93 -22.27 4.19
C LEU A 360 -17.62 -23.62 4.84
N GLY A 361 -17.03 -24.57 4.10
CA GLY A 361 -16.65 -25.90 4.61
C GLY A 361 -17.82 -26.87 4.78
N ARG A 362 -18.95 -26.69 4.08
CA ARG A 362 -20.10 -27.58 4.10
C ARG A 362 -20.05 -28.56 2.93
N GLU A 363 -20.50 -29.81 3.12
CA GLU A 363 -20.54 -30.84 2.07
C GLU A 363 -21.36 -30.37 0.85
N ALA A 364 -20.89 -30.64 -0.37
CA ALA A 364 -21.40 -30.11 -1.63
C ALA A 364 -22.87 -30.49 -1.98
N GLY A 365 -23.50 -31.32 -1.17
CA GLY A 365 -24.94 -31.61 -1.30
C GLY A 365 -25.87 -30.42 -1.03
N ASN A 366 -25.34 -29.32 -0.49
CA ASN A 366 -26.07 -28.09 -0.10
C ASN A 366 -25.44 -26.81 -0.64
N VAL A 367 -24.74 -26.86 -1.78
CA VAL A 367 -24.11 -25.67 -2.37
C VAL A 367 -25.18 -24.66 -2.81
N ILE A 368 -25.09 -23.45 -2.32
CA ILE A 368 -25.95 -22.35 -2.73
C ILE A 368 -25.54 -21.95 -4.17
N PRO A 369 -26.46 -21.91 -5.14
CA PRO A 369 -26.15 -21.48 -6.49
C PRO A 369 -25.52 -20.08 -6.50
N GLY A 370 -24.35 -19.94 -7.15
CA GLY A 370 -23.62 -18.67 -7.25
C GLY A 370 -22.48 -18.46 -6.26
N MET A 371 -22.22 -19.39 -5.32
CA MET A 371 -21.04 -19.30 -4.47
C MET A 371 -19.87 -20.15 -4.99
N PRO A 372 -18.62 -19.67 -4.84
CA PRO A 372 -17.43 -20.47 -5.17
C PRO A 372 -17.38 -21.76 -4.33
N ALA A 373 -17.08 -22.88 -4.95
CA ALA A 373 -16.90 -24.16 -4.27
C ALA A 373 -15.42 -24.55 -4.24
N LEU A 374 -14.92 -24.92 -3.05
CA LEU A 374 -13.59 -25.48 -2.90
C LEU A 374 -13.63 -26.99 -3.17
N ARG A 375 -12.98 -27.45 -4.22
CA ARG A 375 -12.81 -28.86 -4.53
C ARG A 375 -11.44 -29.35 -4.05
N ILE A 376 -11.43 -30.30 -3.15
CA ILE A 376 -10.22 -30.98 -2.69
C ILE A 376 -10.17 -32.37 -3.31
N VAL A 377 -9.21 -32.62 -4.19
CA VAL A 377 -9.02 -33.91 -4.85
C VAL A 377 -7.70 -34.51 -4.40
N ARG A 378 -7.73 -35.76 -3.92
CA ARG A 378 -6.54 -36.53 -3.66
C ARG A 378 -6.21 -37.37 -4.89
N THR A 379 -5.05 -37.14 -5.49
CA THR A 379 -4.60 -37.92 -6.65
C THR A 379 -4.12 -39.32 -6.23
N ALA A 380 -4.09 -40.26 -7.16
CA ALA A 380 -3.69 -41.66 -6.90
C ALA A 380 -2.28 -41.83 -6.36
N ASN A 381 -1.41 -40.81 -6.49
CA ASN A 381 -0.07 -40.74 -5.91
C ASN A 381 -0.01 -40.07 -4.55
N GLY A 382 -1.17 -39.76 -3.93
CA GLY A 382 -1.29 -39.20 -2.61
C GLY A 382 -1.17 -37.67 -2.51
N GLN A 383 -1.01 -36.98 -3.63
CA GLN A 383 -1.00 -35.50 -3.66
C GLN A 383 -2.42 -34.94 -3.50
N VAL A 384 -2.53 -33.83 -2.76
CA VAL A 384 -3.80 -33.12 -2.56
C VAL A 384 -3.81 -31.92 -3.50
N GLN A 385 -4.76 -31.88 -4.42
CA GLN A 385 -5.05 -30.73 -5.25
C GLN A 385 -6.27 -29.98 -4.73
N LYS A 386 -6.13 -28.67 -4.57
CA LYS A 386 -7.22 -27.77 -4.21
C LYS A 386 -7.58 -26.96 -5.47
N THR A 387 -8.84 -26.98 -5.87
CA THR A 387 -9.35 -26.21 -7.00
C THR A 387 -10.55 -25.41 -6.52
N ILE A 388 -10.53 -24.11 -6.76
CA ILE A 388 -11.71 -23.25 -6.54
C ILE A 388 -12.48 -23.23 -7.85
N GLN A 389 -13.73 -23.69 -7.84
CA GLN A 389 -14.63 -23.53 -8.96
C GLN A 389 -15.47 -22.29 -8.76
N VAL A 390 -15.25 -21.29 -9.62
CA VAL A 390 -16.11 -20.10 -9.70
C VAL A 390 -17.28 -20.45 -10.62
N PRO A 391 -18.54 -20.24 -10.22
CA PRO A 391 -19.68 -20.41 -11.10
C PRO A 391 -19.60 -19.45 -12.29
N ASN A 392 -19.88 -19.96 -13.49
CA ASN A 392 -20.06 -19.12 -14.69
C ASN A 392 -21.35 -18.32 -14.58
#